data_98645283f818d75bb06ef1518eb9ceb6
#
_entry.id   98645283f818d75bb06ef1518eb9ceb6
#
_cell.length_a   1.000
_cell.length_b   1.000
_cell.length_c   1.000
_cell.angle_alpha   90.00
_cell.angle_beta   90.00
_cell.angle_gamma   90.00
#
_symmetry.space_group_name_H-M   'P 1'
#
loop_
_entity.id
_entity.type
_entity.pdbx_description
1 polymer ?
#
loop_
_entity_poly.entity_id
_entity_poly.type
_entity_poly.pdbx_seq_one_letter_code
_entity_poly.pdbx_strand_id
1 'polypeptide(L)'
;MVTAMVLINVQRGQINETAQRLLEVDGVAEVYSVTGEYDLVALLRFQNYEDLASVVTSHMQQLPTITKTHTLMAFQCYSRADLQQAWDIGIV
;
A
#
# COMPACT_ATOMS: atom_id res chain seq x y z
N MET A 1 1.91 -10.22 -9.86
CA MET A 1 2.26 -9.34 -8.74
C MET A 1 1.00 -8.94 -7.98
N VAL A 2 1.07 -8.94 -6.68
CA VAL A 2 -0.05 -8.57 -5.81
C VAL A 2 0.12 -7.14 -5.34
N THR A 3 -0.92 -6.33 -5.49
CA THR A 3 -0.91 -4.92 -5.06
C THR A 3 -1.97 -4.70 -4.00
N ALA A 4 -1.62 -3.97 -2.97
CA ALA A 4 -2.56 -3.58 -1.92
C ALA A 4 -2.34 -2.14 -1.52
N MET A 5 -3.40 -1.55 -1.00
CA MET A 5 -3.35 -0.23 -0.38
C MET A 5 -3.76 -0.39 1.07
N VAL A 6 -2.91 0.07 1.98
CA VAL A 6 -3.21 0.01 3.41
C VAL A 6 -3.50 1.41 3.89
N LEU A 7 -4.72 1.60 4.36
CA LEU A 7 -5.18 2.85 4.95
C LEU A 7 -4.81 2.82 6.43
N ILE A 8 -4.15 3.87 6.91
CA ILE A 8 -3.48 3.83 8.21
C ILE A 8 -3.82 5.06 9.02
N ASN A 9 -4.20 4.84 10.28
CA ASN A 9 -4.29 5.91 11.27
C ASN A 9 -3.11 5.78 12.23
N VAL A 10 -2.55 6.93 12.60
CA VAL A 10 -1.38 6.98 13.47
C VAL A 10 -1.67 7.85 14.69
N GLN A 11 -0.82 7.69 15.69
CA GLN A 11 -0.89 8.54 16.87
C GLN A 11 -0.59 9.99 16.50
N ARG A 12 -1.15 10.89 17.26
CA ARG A 12 -1.02 12.32 17.01
C ARG A 12 0.44 12.74 16.95
N GLY A 13 0.79 13.47 15.90
CA GLY A 13 2.15 13.96 15.72
C GLY A 13 3.14 12.95 15.15
N GLN A 14 2.68 11.76 14.77
CA GLN A 14 3.57 10.68 14.33
C GLN A 14 3.48 10.37 12.85
N ILE A 15 2.92 11.26 12.04
CA ILE A 15 2.71 11.01 10.62
C ILE A 15 4.05 10.83 9.89
N ASN A 16 4.96 11.79 10.04
CA ASN A 16 6.23 11.76 9.33
C ASN A 16 7.09 10.57 9.73
N GLU A 17 7.19 10.31 11.03
CA GLU A 17 7.98 9.21 11.53
C GLU A 17 7.44 7.88 11.05
N THR A 18 6.12 7.70 11.12
CA THR A 18 5.49 6.46 10.67
C THR A 18 5.69 6.24 9.18
N ALA A 19 5.52 7.28 8.36
CA ALA A 19 5.74 7.18 6.93
C ALA A 19 7.16 6.74 6.60
N GLN A 20 8.15 7.30 7.29
CA GLN A 20 9.55 6.93 7.07
C GLN A 20 9.82 5.49 7.47
N ARG A 21 9.26 5.04 8.57
CA ARG A 21 9.42 3.65 9.01
C ARG A 21 8.76 2.68 8.05
N LEU A 22 7.60 3.04 7.51
CA LEU A 22 6.91 2.21 6.53
C LEU A 22 7.75 2.02 5.27
N LEU A 23 8.45 3.06 4.83
CA LEU A 23 9.28 2.97 3.64
C LEU A 23 10.49 2.03 3.82
N GLU A 24 10.86 1.72 5.05
CA GLU A 24 11.93 0.76 5.32
C GLU A 24 11.46 -0.69 5.17
N VAL A 25 10.15 -0.91 5.08
CA VAL A 25 9.60 -2.27 4.97
C VAL A 25 9.64 -2.71 3.51
N ASP A 26 10.21 -3.88 3.26
CA ASP A 26 10.27 -4.44 1.91
C ASP A 26 8.86 -4.63 1.37
N GLY A 27 8.66 -4.24 0.12
CA GLY A 27 7.36 -4.35 -0.53
C GLY A 27 6.52 -3.09 -0.46
N VAL A 28 6.86 -2.15 0.42
CA VAL A 28 6.20 -0.85 0.44
C VAL A 28 6.81 0.02 -0.65
N ALA A 29 5.99 0.33 -1.66
CA ALA A 29 6.45 1.10 -2.82
C ALA A 29 6.38 2.59 -2.56
N GLU A 30 5.28 3.04 -1.96
CA GLU A 30 5.04 4.46 -1.72
C GLU A 30 4.16 4.62 -0.50
N VAL A 31 4.30 5.77 0.17
CA VAL A 31 3.45 6.13 1.29
C VAL A 31 2.97 7.57 1.07
N TYR A 32 1.67 7.77 1.18
CA TYR A 32 1.05 9.07 0.99
C TYR A 32 0.44 9.56 2.29
N SER A 33 0.60 10.83 2.57
CA SER A 33 -0.17 11.51 3.61
C SER A 33 -1.47 11.99 2.96
N VAL A 34 -2.60 11.69 3.58
CA VAL A 34 -3.91 11.94 2.96
C VAL A 34 -4.83 12.69 3.91
N THR A 35 -5.89 13.23 3.36
CA THR A 35 -6.96 13.88 4.14
C THR A 35 -8.11 12.88 4.34
N GLY A 36 -8.99 13.18 5.29
CA GLY A 36 -10.17 12.37 5.57
C GLY A 36 -9.99 11.50 6.81
N GLU A 37 -10.60 10.34 6.78
CA GLU A 37 -10.64 9.47 7.95
C GLU A 37 -9.29 8.83 8.28
N TYR A 38 -8.38 8.75 7.31
CA TYR A 38 -7.09 8.11 7.49
C TYR A 38 -5.96 9.12 7.34
N ASP A 39 -4.84 8.84 7.98
CA ASP A 39 -3.69 9.72 7.97
C ASP A 39 -2.71 9.40 6.85
N LEU A 40 -2.52 8.11 6.57
CA LEU A 40 -1.58 7.63 5.57
C LEU A 40 -2.20 6.55 4.71
N VAL A 41 -1.71 6.45 3.47
CA VAL A 41 -1.98 5.32 2.59
C VAL A 41 -0.65 4.76 2.13
N ALA A 42 -0.43 3.47 2.38
CA ALA A 42 0.78 2.77 1.92
C ALA A 42 0.41 1.92 0.72
N LEU A 43 1.18 2.06 -0.36
CA LEU A 43 1.03 1.24 -1.55
C LEU A 43 2.03 0.10 -1.48
N LEU A 44 1.54 -1.13 -1.47
CA LEU A 44 2.36 -2.33 -1.32
C LEU A 44 2.31 -3.17 -2.59
N ARG A 45 3.47 -3.71 -2.98
CA ARG A 45 3.57 -4.65 -4.10
C ARG A 45 4.44 -5.84 -3.71
N PHE A 46 3.90 -7.04 -3.91
CA PHE A 46 4.57 -8.29 -3.60
C PHE A 46 4.39 -9.29 -4.73
N GLN A 47 5.27 -10.29 -4.77
CA GLN A 47 5.16 -11.35 -5.76
C GLN A 47 3.96 -12.25 -5.48
N ASN A 48 3.65 -12.50 -4.21
CA ASN A 48 2.55 -13.37 -3.85
C ASN A 48 1.80 -12.82 -2.63
N TYR A 49 0.58 -13.33 -2.44
CA TYR A 49 -0.30 -12.90 -1.37
C TYR A 49 0.26 -13.20 0.02
N GLU A 50 0.96 -14.30 0.16
CA GLU A 50 1.46 -14.73 1.47
C GLU A 50 2.50 -13.74 2.02
N ASP A 51 3.35 -13.23 1.16
CA ASP A 51 4.33 -12.21 1.56
C ASP A 51 3.64 -10.92 1.98
N LEU A 52 2.60 -10.53 1.26
CA LEU A 52 1.81 -9.35 1.61
C LEU A 52 1.17 -9.52 2.99
N ALA A 53 0.51 -10.64 3.22
CA ALA A 53 -0.15 -10.90 4.48
C ALA A 53 0.84 -10.91 5.64
N SER A 54 2.01 -11.51 5.45
CA SER A 54 3.06 -11.55 6.44
C SER A 54 3.55 -10.15 6.82
N VAL A 55 3.80 -9.30 5.81
CA VAL A 55 4.29 -7.95 6.07
C VAL A 55 3.24 -7.11 6.79
N VAL A 56 1.99 -7.15 6.35
CA VAL A 56 0.94 -6.38 7.01
C VAL A 56 0.81 -6.80 8.47
N THR A 57 0.80 -8.11 8.73
CA THR A 57 0.60 -8.63 10.08
C THR A 57 1.82 -8.43 10.95
N SER A 58 3.02 -8.73 10.43
CA SER A 58 4.21 -8.80 11.26
C SER A 58 4.97 -7.48 11.38
N HIS A 59 4.91 -6.64 10.35
CA HIS A 59 5.68 -5.40 10.35
C HIS A 59 4.83 -4.17 10.58
N MET A 60 3.74 -4.03 9.80
CA MET A 60 2.95 -2.80 9.87
C MET A 60 2.14 -2.70 11.15
N GLN A 61 1.50 -3.79 11.56
CA GLN A 61 0.65 -3.77 12.75
C GLN A 61 1.45 -3.71 14.05
N GLN A 62 2.76 -3.97 13.98
CA GLN A 62 3.62 -3.91 15.16
C GLN A 62 4.30 -2.55 15.35
N LEU A 63 4.14 -1.61 14.42
CA LEU A 63 4.62 -0.26 14.63
C LEU A 63 3.78 0.42 15.71
N PRO A 64 4.41 0.86 16.81
CA PRO A 64 3.64 1.37 17.95
C PRO A 64 2.90 2.68 17.66
N THR A 65 3.29 3.40 16.61
CA THR A 65 2.64 4.64 16.23
C THR A 65 1.36 4.41 15.42
N ILE A 66 1.14 3.21 14.92
CA ILE A 66 -0.05 2.88 14.13
C ILE A 66 -1.18 2.47 15.07
N THR A 67 -2.32 3.14 14.96
CA THR A 67 -3.48 2.86 15.80
C THR A 67 -4.54 2.02 15.11
N LYS A 68 -4.61 2.09 13.77
CA LYS A 68 -5.62 1.36 12.99
C LYS A 68 -5.12 1.18 11.57
N THR A 69 -5.42 0.03 10.98
CA THR A 69 -5.15 -0.23 9.57
C THR A 69 -6.38 -0.82 8.90
N HIS A 70 -6.51 -0.52 7.61
CA HIS A 70 -7.55 -1.11 6.77
C HIS A 70 -6.90 -1.43 5.42
N THR A 71 -6.84 -2.71 5.08
CA THR A 71 -6.15 -3.17 3.87
C THR A 71 -7.14 -3.39 2.74
N LEU A 72 -6.86 -2.80 1.60
CA LEU A 72 -7.60 -3.00 0.37
C LEU A 72 -6.74 -3.79 -0.61
N MET A 73 -7.22 -4.94 -1.05
CA MET A 73 -6.55 -5.73 -2.08
C MET A 73 -6.99 -5.26 -3.45
N ALA A 74 -6.04 -4.95 -4.32
CA ALA A 74 -6.35 -4.60 -5.70
C ALA A 74 -6.53 -5.87 -6.52
N PHE A 75 -7.68 -6.01 -7.16
CA PHE A 75 -7.93 -7.14 -8.06
C PHE A 75 -7.30 -6.91 -9.43
N GLN A 76 -7.36 -5.67 -9.92
CA GLN A 76 -6.90 -5.38 -11.27
C GLN A 76 -6.53 -3.90 -11.36
N CYS A 77 -5.47 -3.64 -12.12
CA CYS A 77 -5.02 -2.28 -12.40
C CYS A 77 -5.46 -1.88 -13.81
N TYR A 78 -6.03 -0.70 -13.93
CA TYR A 78 -6.38 -0.12 -15.22
C TYR A 78 -5.52 1.13 -15.39
N SER A 79 -4.76 1.20 -16.47
CA SER A 79 -3.91 2.36 -16.75
C SER A 79 -3.92 2.65 -18.25
N ARG A 80 -3.48 3.84 -18.62
CA ARG A 80 -3.36 4.20 -20.04
C ARG A 80 -2.31 3.35 -20.73
N ALA A 81 -1.25 3.00 -20.01
CA ALA A 81 -0.19 2.17 -20.56
C ALA A 81 -0.72 0.79 -20.91
N ASP A 82 -1.56 0.21 -20.04
CA ASP A 82 -2.16 -1.10 -20.29
C ASP A 82 -3.13 -1.05 -21.46
N LEU A 83 -3.97 -0.01 -21.55
CA LEU A 83 -4.88 0.15 -22.66
C LEU A 83 -4.13 0.33 -23.98
N GLN A 84 -3.10 1.14 -24.00
CA GLN A 84 -2.30 1.38 -25.18
C GLN A 84 -1.65 0.09 -25.66
N GLN A 85 -1.12 -0.69 -24.75
CA GLN A 85 -0.50 -1.96 -25.07
C GLN A 85 -1.52 -2.95 -25.65
N ALA A 86 -2.70 -3.01 -25.07
CA ALA A 86 -3.76 -3.89 -25.57
C ALA A 86 -4.18 -3.50 -26.99
N TRP A 87 -4.25 -2.21 -27.27
CA TRP A 87 -4.58 -1.72 -28.61
C TRP A 87 -3.49 -2.03 -29.62
N ASP A 88 -2.22 -1.90 -29.22
CA ASP A 88 -1.07 -2.15 -30.10
C ASP A 88 -1.02 -3.61 -30.53
N ILE A 89 -1.48 -4.52 -29.70
CA ILE A 89 -1.49 -5.95 -30.02
C ILE A 89 -2.85 -6.44 -30.54
N GLY A 90 -3.80 -5.54 -30.74
CA GLY A 90 -5.08 -5.84 -31.36
C GLY A 90 -6.05 -6.64 -30.53
N ILE A 91 -5.95 -6.60 -29.22
CA ILE A 91 -6.84 -7.34 -28.32
C ILE A 91 -8.16 -6.63 -28.05
N VAL A 92 -8.16 -5.32 -28.17
CA VAL A 92 -9.34 -4.48 -27.88
C VAL A 92 -10.24 -4.34 -29.10
#